data_d0e39bcc9fc17eee7f0e50a89607f521
#
_entry.id   d0e39bcc9fc17eee7f0e50a89607f521
#
_cell.length_a   1.000
_cell.length_b   1.000
_cell.length_c   1.000
_cell.angle_alpha   90.00
_cell.angle_beta   90.00
_cell.angle_gamma   90.00
#
_symmetry.space_group_name_H-M   'P 1'
#
loop_
_entity.id
_entity.type
_entity.pdbx_description
1 polymer ?
#
loop_
_entity_poly.entity_id
_entity_poly.type
_entity_poly.pdbx_seq_one_letter_code
_entity_poly.pdbx_strand_id
1 'polypeptide(L)'
;MLRNPIERAFSGYQHVKRYNLDEDLDFEDAIEISEQRYFTNNNITPASRYIHIGMYNEFVRKFKTKFKTNVHIIIYKDFINNTNQELSRLFSFLGIKDVQIDFNKQYMVGGWKWKNDLFRKIFMKRHFLKKFIPFKRLIKAAFKSFATDSVEKIDDTVREKLIGIYKDDIKNLSTFLNVDLNFWTK
;
A
#
# COMPACT_ATOMS: atom_id res chain seq x y z
N MET A 1 11.06 -2.19 2.61
CA MET A 1 10.07 -2.85 3.50
C MET A 1 9.09 -3.64 2.64
N LEU A 2 8.82 -4.90 2.98
CA LEU A 2 7.88 -5.79 2.29
C LEU A 2 6.67 -6.06 3.18
N ARG A 3 5.49 -5.98 2.60
CA ARG A 3 4.20 -6.26 3.26
C ARG A 3 3.52 -7.42 2.53
N ASN A 4 2.57 -8.10 3.18
CA ASN A 4 1.69 -9.05 2.51
C ASN A 4 1.18 -8.44 1.19
N PRO A 5 1.48 -9.03 0.01
CA PRO A 5 1.16 -8.43 -1.29
C PRO A 5 -0.36 -8.31 -1.53
N ILE A 6 -1.17 -9.19 -0.93
CA ILE A 6 -2.63 -9.15 -1.02
C ILE A 6 -3.15 -7.90 -0.30
N GLU A 7 -2.75 -7.73 0.96
CA GLU A 7 -3.10 -6.56 1.77
C GLU A 7 -2.58 -5.26 1.16
N ARG A 8 -1.40 -5.31 0.54
CA ARG A 8 -0.83 -4.17 -0.17
C ARG A 8 -1.65 -3.80 -1.40
N ALA A 9 -2.07 -4.79 -2.20
CA ALA A 9 -2.88 -4.56 -3.39
C ALA A 9 -4.19 -3.85 -3.03
N PHE A 10 -4.90 -4.36 -2.03
CA PHE A 10 -6.14 -3.77 -1.55
C PHE A 10 -5.94 -2.37 -0.95
N SER A 11 -4.92 -2.19 -0.13
CA SER A 11 -4.58 -0.88 0.43
C SER A 11 -4.22 0.14 -0.65
N GLY A 12 -3.52 -0.30 -1.71
CA GLY A 12 -3.21 0.50 -2.89
C GLY A 12 -4.48 0.93 -3.63
N TYR A 13 -5.40 -0.01 -3.89
CA TYR A 13 -6.69 0.27 -4.50
C TYR A 13 -7.50 1.29 -3.68
N GLN A 14 -7.65 1.07 -2.38
CA GLN A 14 -8.34 2.01 -1.51
C GLN A 14 -7.71 3.41 -1.53
N HIS A 15 -6.38 3.48 -1.60
CA HIS A 15 -5.66 4.75 -1.71
C HIS A 15 -5.99 5.45 -3.03
N VAL A 16 -5.86 4.76 -4.15
CA VAL A 16 -6.12 5.32 -5.49
C VAL A 16 -7.57 5.80 -5.59
N LYS A 17 -8.53 4.99 -5.16
CA LYS A 17 -9.95 5.33 -5.15
C LYS A 17 -10.27 6.51 -4.23
N ARG A 18 -9.70 6.54 -3.04
CA ARG A 18 -9.90 7.61 -2.05
C ARG A 18 -9.46 8.97 -2.56
N TYR A 19 -8.31 9.02 -3.22
CA TYR A 19 -7.75 10.26 -3.74
C TYR A 19 -8.15 10.57 -5.19
N ASN A 20 -9.05 9.79 -5.78
CA ASN A 20 -9.51 9.94 -7.16
C ASN A 20 -8.35 9.97 -8.16
N LEU A 21 -7.43 9.02 -8.00
CA LEU A 21 -6.27 8.85 -8.86
C LEU A 21 -6.60 7.83 -9.96
N ASP A 22 -7.67 8.08 -10.73
CA ASP A 22 -8.09 7.31 -11.90
C ASP A 22 -8.58 5.87 -11.62
N GLU A 23 -9.24 5.64 -10.48
CA GLU A 23 -9.86 4.37 -10.16
C GLU A 23 -11.37 4.51 -9.95
N ASP A 24 -12.14 4.15 -10.96
CA ASP A 24 -13.60 4.11 -10.91
C ASP A 24 -14.16 2.67 -10.82
N LEU A 25 -13.34 1.66 -11.06
CA LEU A 25 -13.71 0.25 -10.98
C LEU A 25 -13.85 -0.23 -9.53
N ASP A 26 -14.52 -1.34 -9.31
CA ASP A 26 -14.40 -2.07 -8.07
C ASP A 26 -13.05 -2.81 -7.97
N PHE A 27 -12.79 -3.48 -6.83
CA PHE A 27 -11.47 -4.04 -6.60
C PHE A 27 -11.20 -5.28 -7.47
N GLU A 28 -12.22 -6.08 -7.74
CA GLU A 28 -12.09 -7.27 -8.57
C GLU A 28 -11.76 -6.90 -10.01
N ASP A 29 -12.55 -6.03 -10.61
CA ASP A 29 -12.32 -5.52 -11.97
C ASP A 29 -10.97 -4.80 -12.08
N ALA A 30 -10.61 -4.01 -11.06
CA ALA A 30 -9.33 -3.31 -11.03
C ALA A 30 -8.12 -4.25 -11.00
N ILE A 31 -8.25 -5.42 -10.34
CA ILE A 31 -7.21 -6.46 -10.35
C ILE A 31 -7.10 -7.10 -11.73
N GLU A 32 -8.23 -7.43 -12.37
CA GLU A 32 -8.24 -8.10 -13.67
C GLU A 32 -7.51 -7.31 -14.74
N ILE A 33 -7.68 -6.01 -14.75
CA ILE A 33 -7.02 -5.14 -15.71
C ILE A 33 -5.64 -4.63 -15.25
N SER A 34 -5.21 -5.00 -14.03
CA SER A 34 -3.95 -4.50 -13.44
C SER A 34 -2.72 -4.86 -14.26
N GLU A 35 -2.66 -6.07 -14.83
CA GLU A 35 -1.57 -6.48 -15.71
C GLU A 35 -1.59 -5.70 -17.02
N GLN A 36 -2.75 -5.58 -17.65
CA GLN A 36 -2.90 -4.79 -18.86
C GLN A 36 -2.45 -3.34 -18.62
N ARG A 37 -2.82 -2.75 -17.49
CA ARG A 37 -2.37 -1.43 -17.06
C ARG A 37 -0.85 -1.33 -16.94
N TYR A 38 -0.18 -2.40 -16.55
CA TYR A 38 1.28 -2.43 -16.49
C TYR A 38 1.93 -2.32 -17.86
N PHE A 39 1.40 -3.04 -18.86
CA PHE A 39 2.00 -3.13 -20.18
C PHE A 39 1.58 -1.99 -21.13
N THR A 40 0.35 -1.50 -21.03
CA THR A 40 -0.23 -0.62 -22.06
C THR A 40 -0.25 0.85 -21.69
N ASN A 41 0.10 1.20 -20.44
CA ASN A 41 -0.30 2.49 -20.06
C ASN A 41 0.65 3.53 -19.56
N ASN A 42 0.60 4.62 -20.24
CA ASN A 42 1.39 5.82 -19.99
C ASN A 42 0.68 6.89 -19.14
N ASN A 43 -0.62 6.76 -18.93
CA ASN A 43 -1.44 7.83 -18.30
C ASN A 43 -2.08 7.46 -16.97
N ILE A 44 -1.88 6.24 -16.44
CA ILE A 44 -2.42 5.81 -15.15
C ILE A 44 -1.38 5.93 -14.06
N THR A 45 -1.82 6.30 -12.85
CA THR A 45 -0.92 6.31 -11.70
C THR A 45 -0.24 4.94 -11.51
N PRO A 46 1.08 4.88 -11.30
CA PRO A 46 1.76 3.61 -11.01
C PRO A 46 1.16 2.85 -9.83
N ALA A 47 0.50 3.55 -8.91
CA ALA A 47 -0.18 2.94 -7.76
C ALA A 47 -1.32 1.99 -8.15
N SER A 48 -1.91 2.12 -9.35
CA SER A 48 -2.99 1.23 -9.86
C SER A 48 -2.48 -0.09 -10.46
N ARG A 49 -1.16 -0.31 -10.48
CA ARG A 49 -0.55 -1.58 -10.90
C ARG A 49 -0.53 -2.57 -9.73
N TYR A 50 -1.71 -2.92 -9.24
CA TYR A 50 -1.90 -3.62 -7.97
C TYR A 50 -1.15 -4.93 -7.88
N ILE A 51 -1.21 -5.77 -8.91
CA ILE A 51 -0.53 -7.08 -8.94
C ILE A 51 0.97 -6.90 -9.08
N HIS A 52 1.41 -6.18 -10.10
CA HIS A 52 2.83 -6.11 -10.45
C HIS A 52 3.72 -5.58 -9.31
N ILE A 53 3.28 -4.54 -8.61
CA ILE A 53 4.05 -3.99 -7.47
C ILE A 53 4.18 -5.00 -6.32
N GLY A 54 3.29 -6.01 -6.24
CA GLY A 54 3.32 -7.06 -5.23
C GLY A 54 4.19 -8.27 -5.60
N MET A 55 4.65 -8.39 -6.84
CA MET A 55 5.58 -9.41 -7.30
C MET A 55 7.00 -9.05 -6.86
N TYR A 56 7.33 -9.41 -5.63
CA TYR A 56 8.55 -8.94 -4.99
C TYR A 56 9.81 -9.72 -5.35
N ASN A 57 9.68 -11.02 -5.66
CA ASN A 57 10.82 -11.92 -5.79
C ASN A 57 11.83 -11.42 -6.84
N GLU A 58 11.35 -11.02 -8.01
CA GLU A 58 12.22 -10.54 -9.08
C GLU A 58 12.94 -9.24 -8.68
N PHE A 59 12.20 -8.28 -8.14
CA PHE A 59 12.78 -7.00 -7.72
C PHE A 59 13.79 -7.16 -6.60
N VAL A 60 13.47 -7.94 -5.59
CA VAL A 60 14.37 -8.20 -4.46
C VAL A 60 15.65 -8.89 -4.92
N ARG A 61 15.54 -9.88 -5.80
CA ARG A 61 16.73 -10.53 -6.40
C ARG A 61 17.58 -9.54 -7.18
N LYS A 62 16.99 -8.73 -8.04
CA LYS A 62 17.72 -7.70 -8.81
C LYS A 62 18.46 -6.73 -7.89
N PHE A 63 17.80 -6.23 -6.84
CA PHE A 63 18.43 -5.34 -5.86
C PHE A 63 19.57 -6.03 -5.11
N LYS A 64 19.34 -7.24 -4.60
CA LYS A 64 20.36 -8.01 -3.87
C LYS A 64 21.56 -8.35 -4.76
N THR A 65 21.33 -8.73 -6.02
CA THR A 65 22.42 -9.00 -6.97
C THR A 65 23.23 -7.76 -7.26
N LYS A 66 22.58 -6.61 -7.47
CA LYS A 66 23.25 -5.36 -7.84
C LYS A 66 23.96 -4.71 -6.66
N PHE A 67 23.33 -4.66 -5.49
CA PHE A 67 23.80 -3.92 -4.34
C PHE A 67 24.35 -4.80 -3.22
N LYS A 68 24.28 -6.13 -3.35
CA LYS A 68 24.83 -7.15 -2.45
C LYS A 68 24.45 -6.89 -0.98
N THR A 69 25.43 -6.58 -0.14
CA THR A 69 25.25 -6.31 1.30
C THR A 69 24.57 -4.97 1.58
N ASN A 70 24.50 -4.06 0.60
CA ASN A 70 23.90 -2.73 0.76
C ASN A 70 22.37 -2.73 0.57
N VAL A 71 21.72 -3.87 0.82
CA VAL A 71 20.26 -4.01 0.80
C VAL A 71 19.78 -4.62 2.10
N HIS A 72 19.08 -3.83 2.89
CA HIS A 72 18.38 -4.27 4.09
C HIS A 72 16.90 -4.44 3.80
N ILE A 73 16.33 -5.61 4.17
CA ILE A 73 14.93 -5.94 3.93
C ILE A 73 14.22 -6.04 5.28
N ILE A 74 13.13 -5.32 5.39
CA ILE A 74 12.27 -5.31 6.57
C ILE A 74 10.93 -5.92 6.19
N ILE A 75 10.46 -6.91 6.94
CA ILE A 75 9.10 -7.44 6.82
C ILE A 75 8.18 -6.58 7.68
N TYR A 76 7.13 -6.05 7.08
CA TYR A 76 6.21 -5.10 7.72
C TYR A 76 5.57 -5.65 9.00
N LYS A 77 5.25 -6.94 9.03
CA LYS A 77 4.70 -7.60 10.23
C LYS A 77 5.70 -7.59 11.39
N ASP A 78 6.95 -7.89 11.10
CA ASP A 78 8.02 -7.88 12.13
C ASP A 78 8.27 -6.47 12.62
N PHE A 79 8.27 -5.50 11.70
CA PHE A 79 8.40 -4.09 12.05
C PHE A 79 7.29 -3.61 13.00
N ILE A 80 6.03 -3.98 12.76
CA ILE A 80 4.92 -3.57 13.63
C ILE A 80 5.01 -4.27 15.00
N ASN A 81 5.35 -5.54 15.01
CA ASN A 81 5.37 -6.32 16.24
C ASN A 81 6.59 -5.99 17.12
N ASN A 82 7.72 -5.62 16.51
CA ASN A 82 9.00 -5.42 17.17
C ASN A 82 9.72 -4.15 16.67
N THR A 83 9.00 -3.02 16.63
CA THR A 83 9.47 -1.78 15.99
C THR A 83 10.85 -1.33 16.47
N ASN A 84 11.08 -1.32 17.79
CA ASN A 84 12.38 -0.90 18.34
C ASN A 84 13.52 -1.79 17.88
N GLN A 85 13.33 -3.11 17.86
CA GLN A 85 14.35 -4.07 17.43
C GLN A 85 14.64 -3.93 15.94
N GLU A 86 13.62 -3.78 15.11
CA GLU A 86 13.80 -3.60 13.67
C GLU A 86 14.48 -2.27 13.33
N LEU A 87 14.20 -1.22 14.10
CA LEU A 87 14.93 0.05 13.94
C LEU A 87 16.38 -0.04 14.37
N SER A 88 16.68 -0.71 15.49
CA SER A 88 18.08 -0.94 15.92
C SER A 88 18.86 -1.70 14.85
N ARG A 89 18.26 -2.73 14.24
CA ARG A 89 18.85 -3.44 13.09
C ARG A 89 19.09 -2.53 11.90
N LEU A 90 18.12 -1.67 11.59
CA LEU A 90 18.24 -0.71 10.50
C LEU A 90 19.34 0.32 10.77
N PHE A 91 19.43 0.88 11.98
CA PHE A 91 20.45 1.84 12.36
C PHE A 91 21.85 1.22 12.33
N SER A 92 21.97 -0.02 12.81
CA SER A 92 23.21 -0.80 12.70
C SER A 92 23.60 -1.01 11.23
N PHE A 93 22.64 -1.37 10.37
CA PHE A 93 22.88 -1.50 8.93
C PHE A 93 23.35 -0.19 8.28
N LEU A 94 22.78 0.95 8.71
CA LEU A 94 23.16 2.28 8.21
C LEU A 94 24.44 2.82 8.83
N GLY A 95 25.01 2.16 9.85
CA GLY A 95 26.19 2.63 10.56
C GLY A 95 25.96 3.90 11.40
N ILE A 96 24.72 4.13 11.85
CA ILE A 96 24.34 5.27 12.66
C ILE A 96 24.00 4.83 14.09
N LYS A 97 24.07 5.76 15.05
CA LYS A 97 23.70 5.48 16.45
C LYS A 97 22.19 5.27 16.56
N ASP A 98 21.79 4.39 17.47
CA ASP A 98 20.39 4.21 17.83
C ASP A 98 19.79 5.51 18.34
N VAL A 99 18.63 5.84 17.82
CA VAL A 99 17.84 7.02 18.21
C VAL A 99 16.50 6.55 18.73
N GLN A 100 16.10 7.02 19.88
CA GLN A 100 14.74 6.79 20.36
C GLN A 100 13.75 7.61 19.54
N ILE A 101 12.78 6.92 18.95
CA ILE A 101 11.72 7.54 18.14
C ILE A 101 10.41 7.43 18.93
N ASP A 102 9.68 8.54 19.01
CA ASP A 102 8.34 8.56 19.60
C ASP A 102 7.31 8.02 18.60
N PHE A 103 6.77 6.84 18.89
CA PHE A 103 5.74 6.16 18.05
C PHE A 103 4.30 6.52 18.43
N ASN A 104 4.09 7.45 19.36
CA ASN A 104 2.74 7.84 19.77
C ASN A 104 1.95 8.56 18.67
N LYS A 105 2.62 9.00 17.61
CA LYS A 105 1.98 9.63 16.46
C LYS A 105 1.91 8.69 15.27
N GLN A 106 0.71 8.26 14.93
CA GLN A 106 0.47 7.53 13.70
C GLN A 106 0.17 8.50 12.56
N TYR A 107 0.91 8.35 11.46
CA TYR A 107 0.71 9.14 10.25
C TYR A 107 0.05 8.28 9.16
N MET A 108 -0.72 8.93 8.29
CA MET A 108 -1.36 8.26 7.14
C MET A 108 -2.24 7.06 7.52
N VAL A 109 -2.93 7.15 8.67
CA VAL A 109 -3.86 6.10 9.10
C VAL A 109 -4.93 5.92 8.03
N GLY A 110 -4.99 4.72 7.44
CA GLY A 110 -6.06 4.32 6.54
C GLY A 110 -7.37 4.08 7.29
N GLY A 111 -8.35 3.49 6.60
CA GLY A 111 -9.58 3.04 7.27
C GLY A 111 -10.76 3.99 7.16
N TRP A 112 -10.67 5.04 6.37
CA TRP A 112 -11.82 5.88 6.04
C TRP A 112 -12.15 5.80 4.55
N LYS A 113 -13.42 5.94 4.20
CA LYS A 113 -13.91 6.06 2.82
C LYS A 113 -14.89 7.19 2.66
N TRP A 114 -15.09 7.63 1.43
CA TRP A 114 -16.15 8.58 1.09
C TRP A 114 -17.51 7.87 1.22
N LYS A 115 -18.48 8.56 1.85
CA LYS A 115 -19.86 8.06 1.93
C LYS A 115 -20.55 8.03 0.56
N ASN A 116 -20.14 8.90 -0.36
CA ASN A 116 -20.72 9.02 -1.68
C ASN A 116 -19.63 9.38 -2.70
N ASP A 117 -19.64 8.66 -3.81
CA ASP A 117 -18.67 8.80 -4.90
C ASP A 117 -18.81 10.14 -5.63
N LEU A 118 -20.03 10.68 -5.70
CA LEU A 118 -20.27 11.99 -6.29
C LEU A 118 -19.55 13.10 -5.51
N PHE A 119 -19.62 13.05 -4.18
CA PHE A 119 -18.88 13.99 -3.34
C PHE A 119 -17.37 13.82 -3.48
N ARG A 120 -16.89 12.58 -3.55
CA ARG A 120 -15.48 12.30 -3.85
C ARG A 120 -15.05 13.01 -5.13
N LYS A 121 -15.77 12.78 -6.23
CA LYS A 121 -15.43 13.36 -7.54
C LYS A 121 -15.48 14.89 -7.52
N ILE A 122 -16.46 15.48 -6.88
CA ILE A 122 -16.59 16.94 -6.75
C ILE A 122 -15.45 17.53 -5.90
N PHE A 123 -15.16 16.91 -4.73
CA PHE A 123 -14.15 17.44 -3.81
C PHE A 123 -12.72 17.28 -4.33
N MET A 124 -12.45 16.19 -5.07
CA MET A 124 -11.10 15.90 -5.53
C MET A 124 -10.78 16.56 -6.89
N LYS A 125 -11.74 16.69 -7.80
CA LYS A 125 -11.51 17.31 -9.13
C LYS A 125 -11.40 18.84 -9.11
N ARG A 126 -11.95 19.53 -8.13
CA ARG A 126 -11.97 21.00 -8.10
C ARG A 126 -10.83 21.62 -7.30
N HIS A 127 -9.60 21.58 -7.83
CA HIS A 127 -8.49 22.40 -7.31
C HIS A 127 -8.81 23.90 -7.30
N PHE A 128 -9.62 24.37 -8.22
CA PHE A 128 -9.99 25.79 -8.37
C PHE A 128 -10.80 26.31 -7.17
N LEU A 129 -11.72 25.54 -6.62
CA LEU A 129 -12.54 25.98 -5.47
C LEU A 129 -11.74 26.02 -4.17
N LYS A 130 -10.69 25.21 -4.03
CA LYS A 130 -9.84 25.20 -2.81
C LYS A 130 -9.11 26.52 -2.59
N LYS A 131 -8.89 27.31 -3.64
CA LYS A 131 -8.22 28.61 -3.58
C LYS A 131 -9.13 29.71 -3.00
N PHE A 132 -10.45 29.54 -3.09
CA PHE A 132 -11.47 30.54 -2.69
C PHE A 132 -12.16 30.25 -1.35
N ILE A 133 -11.84 29.16 -0.66
CA ILE A 133 -12.48 28.81 0.60
C ILE A 133 -11.56 29.24 1.75
N PRO A 134 -11.85 30.36 2.44
CA PRO A 134 -10.98 30.92 3.50
C PRO A 134 -10.98 30.12 4.80
N PHE A 135 -11.84 29.10 4.95
CA PHE A 135 -12.07 28.41 6.23
C PHE A 135 -11.60 26.96 6.21
N LYS A 136 -10.28 26.72 6.39
CA LYS A 136 -9.71 25.37 6.51
C LYS A 136 -10.38 24.51 7.62
N ARG A 137 -10.89 25.12 8.67
CA ARG A 137 -11.61 24.43 9.76
C ARG A 137 -12.96 23.90 9.34
N LEU A 138 -13.74 24.68 8.55
CA LEU A 138 -15.03 24.26 8.03
C LEU A 138 -14.90 23.16 6.97
N ILE A 139 -13.86 23.21 6.13
CA ILE A 139 -13.56 22.13 5.19
C ILE A 139 -13.24 20.83 5.94
N LYS A 140 -12.48 20.89 7.03
CA LYS A 140 -12.13 19.73 7.83
C LYS A 140 -13.35 19.14 8.58
N ALA A 141 -14.26 19.99 9.05
CA ALA A 141 -15.50 19.54 9.66
C ALA A 141 -16.47 18.94 8.63
N ALA A 142 -16.62 19.57 7.47
CA ALA A 142 -17.40 19.05 6.35
C ALA A 142 -16.82 17.71 5.85
N PHE A 143 -15.49 17.58 5.76
CA PHE A 143 -14.82 16.35 5.37
C PHE A 143 -15.19 15.17 6.29
N LYS A 144 -15.19 15.39 7.61
CA LYS A 144 -15.62 14.37 8.60
C LYS A 144 -17.06 13.93 8.37
N SER A 145 -17.94 14.84 7.97
CA SER A 145 -19.34 14.53 7.68
C SER A 145 -19.53 13.65 6.42
N PHE A 146 -18.63 13.76 5.44
CA PHE A 146 -18.69 13.02 4.17
C PHE A 146 -17.78 11.77 4.12
N ALA A 147 -16.98 11.56 5.15
CA ALA A 147 -16.17 10.35 5.34
C ALA A 147 -16.83 9.42 6.36
N THR A 148 -16.54 8.13 6.23
CA THR A 148 -16.92 7.12 7.23
C THR A 148 -15.69 6.31 7.60
N ASP A 149 -15.55 5.98 8.88
CA ASP A 149 -14.45 5.16 9.42
C ASP A 149 -14.70 3.65 9.20
N SER A 150 -15.38 3.28 8.11
CA SER A 150 -15.58 1.86 7.79
C SER A 150 -14.33 1.27 7.14
N VAL A 151 -13.76 0.27 7.77
CA VAL A 151 -12.71 -0.55 7.18
C VAL A 151 -13.38 -1.55 6.23
N GLU A 152 -13.17 -1.38 4.94
CA GLU A 152 -13.54 -2.40 3.95
C GLU A 152 -12.61 -3.60 4.11
N LYS A 153 -13.18 -4.79 4.00
CA LYS A 153 -12.41 -6.04 3.93
C LYS A 153 -12.33 -6.50 2.48
N ILE A 154 -11.31 -7.26 2.19
CA ILE A 154 -11.20 -7.95 0.91
C ILE A 154 -12.25 -9.06 0.90
N ASP A 155 -12.97 -9.18 -0.19
CA ASP A 155 -13.86 -10.31 -0.42
C ASP A 155 -13.05 -11.63 -0.45
N ASP A 156 -13.60 -12.71 0.11
CA ASP A 156 -12.87 -13.96 0.25
C ASP A 156 -12.54 -14.58 -1.11
N THR A 157 -13.41 -14.44 -2.11
CA THR A 157 -13.16 -14.94 -3.48
C THR A 157 -12.03 -14.18 -4.15
N VAL A 158 -11.99 -12.85 -3.98
CA VAL A 158 -10.91 -12.00 -4.48
C VAL A 158 -9.60 -12.28 -3.74
N ARG A 159 -9.67 -12.57 -2.44
CA ARG A 159 -8.50 -12.98 -1.64
C ARG A 159 -7.89 -14.27 -2.18
N GLU A 160 -8.70 -15.30 -2.41
CA GLU A 160 -8.25 -16.59 -2.96
C GLU A 160 -7.63 -16.42 -4.35
N LYS A 161 -8.22 -15.62 -5.22
CA LYS A 161 -7.67 -15.26 -6.53
C LYS A 161 -6.27 -14.63 -6.39
N LEU A 162 -6.10 -13.68 -5.48
CA LEU A 162 -4.82 -13.05 -5.22
C LEU A 162 -3.79 -13.99 -4.60
N ILE A 163 -4.21 -14.91 -3.71
CA ILE A 163 -3.35 -15.97 -3.19
C ILE A 163 -2.81 -16.79 -4.35
N GLY A 164 -3.68 -17.23 -5.26
CA GLY A 164 -3.27 -17.97 -6.45
C GLY A 164 -2.23 -17.24 -7.28
N ILE A 165 -2.43 -15.93 -7.51
CA ILE A 165 -1.52 -15.09 -8.29
C ILE A 165 -0.14 -14.94 -7.63
N TYR A 166 -0.11 -14.73 -6.29
CA TYR A 166 1.14 -14.43 -5.59
C TYR A 166 1.88 -15.66 -5.04
N LYS A 167 1.25 -16.82 -5.00
CA LYS A 167 1.75 -18.03 -4.35
C LYS A 167 3.18 -18.38 -4.72
N ASP A 168 3.49 -18.41 -6.00
CA ASP A 168 4.82 -18.81 -6.47
C ASP A 168 5.86 -17.71 -6.20
N ASP A 169 5.49 -16.44 -6.35
CA ASP A 169 6.36 -15.32 -6.02
C ASP A 169 6.72 -15.30 -4.54
N ILE A 170 5.72 -15.50 -3.66
CA ILE A 170 5.92 -15.57 -2.21
C ILE A 170 6.82 -16.76 -1.84
N LYS A 171 6.58 -17.94 -2.41
CA LYS A 171 7.39 -19.14 -2.17
C LYS A 171 8.86 -18.92 -2.58
N ASN A 172 9.07 -18.40 -3.77
CA ASN A 172 10.40 -18.13 -4.30
C ASN A 172 11.13 -17.05 -3.49
N LEU A 173 10.42 -16.01 -3.07
CA LEU A 173 10.94 -14.96 -2.20
C LEU A 173 11.31 -15.49 -0.82
N SER A 174 10.44 -16.29 -0.21
CA SER A 174 10.65 -16.95 1.08
C SER A 174 11.93 -17.79 1.06
N THR A 175 12.09 -18.63 0.04
CA THR A 175 13.30 -19.43 -0.16
C THR A 175 14.54 -18.56 -0.36
N PHE A 176 14.45 -17.51 -1.18
CA PHE A 176 15.58 -16.64 -1.47
C PHE A 176 16.06 -15.84 -0.26
N LEU A 177 15.14 -15.39 0.57
CA LEU A 177 15.45 -14.61 1.78
C LEU A 177 15.74 -15.49 2.98
N ASN A 178 15.47 -16.81 2.91
CA ASN A 178 15.48 -17.74 4.04
C ASN A 178 14.60 -17.24 5.21
N VAL A 179 13.38 -16.78 4.89
CA VAL A 179 12.39 -16.26 5.84
C VAL A 179 11.04 -16.91 5.58
N ASP A 180 10.34 -17.37 6.60
CA ASP A 180 8.98 -17.90 6.43
C ASP A 180 7.98 -16.77 6.13
N LEU A 181 7.43 -16.80 4.91
CA LEU A 181 6.39 -15.87 4.43
C LEU A 181 5.03 -16.57 4.22
N ASN A 182 4.85 -17.83 4.67
CA ASN A 182 3.61 -18.57 4.48
C ASN A 182 2.39 -17.91 5.14
N PHE A 183 2.61 -17.06 6.13
CA PHE A 183 1.53 -16.30 6.75
C PHE A 183 0.90 -15.24 5.83
N TRP A 184 1.48 -14.98 4.65
CA TRP A 184 0.89 -14.07 3.66
C TRP A 184 -0.22 -14.72 2.85
N THR A 185 -0.32 -16.04 2.86
CA THR A 185 -1.33 -16.84 2.13
C THR A 185 -2.38 -17.49 3.04
N LYS A 186 -2.41 -17.08 4.30
CA LYS A 186 -3.41 -17.53 5.28
C LYS A 186 -4.56 -16.56 5.43
#